data_0e09ffe5ac2e6fae88011dd0737bf531
#
_entry.id   0e09ffe5ac2e6fae88011dd0737bf531
#
_cell.length_a   1.000
_cell.length_b   1.000
_cell.length_c   1.000
_cell.angle_alpha   90.00
_cell.angle_beta   90.00
_cell.angle_gamma   90.00
#
_symmetry.space_group_name_H-M   'P 1'
#
loop_
_entity.id
_entity.type
_entity.pdbx_description
1 polymer ?
#
loop_
_entity_poly.entity_id
_entity_poly.type
_entity_poly.pdbx_seq_one_letter_code
_entity_poly.pdbx_strand_id
1 'polypeptide(L)'
;MTSTAFSSLPLSADLLANLDSLGYREMTPIQAQSLPLILQGHDLIAQAKTGSGKTAAFGLALLSPLNPRYFGCQARVLCPTRELADQVAKEIRRLARAADNIKVLTLCGGVPYGPQVASLEHGAHVVVGTPGRIQEHLRKGTLVLDGLNTLVLDEADRMLDMGFYDSIAEIIGQLPERRQTLLFSATYPDGIEKLAKTFMRDPRQVRVESLHADSQIEQRFFEIDPKQRMDAVVRLLQHFRPQSCVAFCQTRQQCQELADALKAQRISALALHGDLEQRERDQVLTVFANRSCNVLVATDVAARGLDIAALETVINVELARDPEVHIHRIGRSGRAGEKGLALSLVAPAEASRAQAIEDLQKQPLAWYALGQLKASPEPLLPPMSTLCIAGGRKDKVRPGDLLGALTGDAGLPGSAVGKIAIFDFQAFVAIERGLAHQALKRLSEGKIKGRSFKVRLL
;
A
#
# COMPACT_ATOMS: atom_id res chain seq x y z
N MET A 1 30.89 14.21 -2.06
CA MET A 1 29.47 14.24 -1.65
C MET A 1 28.64 14.15 -2.93
N THR A 2 27.82 13.13 -3.10
CA THR A 2 26.89 13.04 -4.25
C THR A 2 25.83 14.13 -4.09
N SER A 3 25.62 14.92 -5.14
CA SER A 3 24.57 15.95 -5.16
C SER A 3 23.22 15.32 -4.89
N THR A 4 22.42 15.86 -3.98
CA THR A 4 21.04 15.42 -3.69
C THR A 4 19.99 16.10 -4.57
N ALA A 5 20.39 17.07 -5.39
CA ALA A 5 19.46 17.78 -6.28
C ALA A 5 19.10 16.94 -7.51
N PHE A 6 17.82 16.84 -7.86
CA PHE A 6 17.36 16.17 -9.08
C PHE A 6 17.93 16.83 -10.36
N SER A 7 18.24 18.13 -10.33
CA SER A 7 18.86 18.85 -11.43
C SER A 7 20.27 18.38 -11.80
N SER A 8 20.92 17.58 -10.94
CA SER A 8 22.22 16.96 -11.25
C SER A 8 22.10 15.73 -12.14
N LEU A 9 20.88 15.24 -12.37
CA LEU A 9 20.60 14.05 -13.19
C LEU A 9 20.33 14.45 -14.65
N PRO A 10 20.66 13.60 -15.62
CA PRO A 10 20.38 13.81 -17.04
C PRO A 10 18.88 13.56 -17.36
N LEU A 11 17.99 14.27 -16.69
CA LEU A 11 16.55 14.25 -16.93
C LEU A 11 16.16 15.38 -17.86
N SER A 12 15.05 15.22 -18.61
CA SER A 12 14.53 16.29 -19.46
C SER A 12 14.06 17.49 -18.63
N ALA A 13 14.10 18.68 -19.22
CA ALA A 13 13.63 19.91 -18.56
C ALA A 13 12.18 19.79 -18.07
N ASP A 14 11.32 19.13 -18.86
CA ASP A 14 9.91 18.92 -18.52
C ASP A 14 9.74 18.00 -17.29
N LEU A 15 10.54 16.93 -17.20
CA LEU A 15 10.53 16.05 -16.03
C LEU A 15 11.01 16.79 -14.76
N LEU A 16 12.08 17.60 -14.89
CA LEU A 16 12.59 18.41 -13.77
C LEU A 16 11.57 19.44 -13.30
N ALA A 17 10.92 20.15 -14.22
CA ALA A 17 9.86 21.11 -13.91
C ALA A 17 8.66 20.43 -13.23
N ASN A 18 8.29 19.23 -13.70
CA ASN A 18 7.21 18.46 -13.07
C ASN A 18 7.58 18.02 -11.65
N LEU A 19 8.81 17.55 -11.43
CA LEU A 19 9.31 17.18 -10.10
C LEU A 19 9.22 18.34 -9.12
N ASP A 20 9.65 19.53 -9.54
CA ASP A 20 9.55 20.74 -8.72
C ASP A 20 8.08 21.08 -8.38
N SER A 21 7.19 21.03 -9.38
CA SER A 21 5.74 21.26 -9.20
C SER A 21 5.09 20.26 -8.23
N LEU A 22 5.64 19.07 -8.13
CA LEU A 22 5.20 17.99 -7.24
C LEU A 22 5.84 18.05 -5.86
N GLY A 23 6.76 19.01 -5.63
CA GLY A 23 7.45 19.19 -4.36
C GLY A 23 8.65 18.26 -4.13
N TYR A 24 9.16 17.61 -5.19
CA TYR A 24 10.39 16.82 -5.15
C TYR A 24 11.61 17.74 -5.23
N ARG A 25 12.09 18.24 -4.09
CA ARG A 25 13.21 19.18 -4.03
C ARG A 25 14.56 18.47 -4.04
N GLU A 26 14.70 17.45 -3.21
CA GLU A 26 15.92 16.68 -3.04
C GLU A 26 15.66 15.19 -3.15
N MET A 27 16.65 14.46 -3.64
CA MET A 27 16.64 13.02 -3.72
C MET A 27 16.76 12.39 -2.33
N THR A 28 15.94 11.39 -2.07
CA THR A 28 16.18 10.51 -0.92
C THR A 28 17.47 9.71 -1.12
N PRO A 29 18.05 9.12 -0.06
CA PRO A 29 19.29 8.34 -0.17
C PRO A 29 19.22 7.22 -1.22
N ILE A 30 18.07 6.51 -1.33
CA ILE A 30 17.92 5.47 -2.34
C ILE A 30 17.86 6.05 -3.76
N GLN A 31 17.22 7.19 -3.95
CA GLN A 31 17.15 7.89 -5.23
C GLN A 31 18.52 8.39 -5.66
N ALA A 32 19.27 9.04 -4.76
CA ALA A 32 20.59 9.59 -5.05
C ALA A 32 21.62 8.50 -5.42
N GLN A 33 21.51 7.32 -4.85
CA GLN A 33 22.41 6.20 -5.16
C GLN A 33 21.97 5.39 -6.38
N SER A 34 20.65 5.22 -6.60
CA SER A 34 20.13 4.35 -7.65
C SER A 34 19.95 5.06 -8.99
N LEU A 35 19.41 6.30 -9.01
CA LEU A 35 19.08 6.98 -10.25
C LEU A 35 20.27 7.17 -11.22
N PRO A 36 21.47 7.58 -10.77
CA PRO A 36 22.62 7.71 -11.66
C PRO A 36 22.95 6.39 -12.38
N LEU A 37 22.91 5.26 -11.66
CA LEU A 37 23.19 3.94 -12.22
C LEU A 37 22.11 3.48 -13.21
N ILE A 38 20.84 3.71 -12.85
CA ILE A 38 19.71 3.34 -13.71
C ILE A 38 19.72 4.16 -15.00
N LEU A 39 19.95 5.47 -14.93
CA LEU A 39 19.98 6.35 -16.11
C LEU A 39 21.18 6.06 -17.02
N GLN A 40 22.23 5.39 -16.52
CA GLN A 40 23.33 4.85 -17.32
C GLN A 40 22.99 3.51 -17.98
N GLY A 41 21.83 2.93 -17.72
CA GLY A 41 21.38 1.68 -18.33
C GLY A 41 21.83 0.40 -17.60
N HIS A 42 22.37 0.51 -16.39
CA HIS A 42 22.74 -0.67 -15.60
C HIS A 42 21.52 -1.41 -15.05
N ASP A 43 21.58 -2.73 -15.00
CA ASP A 43 20.69 -3.51 -14.14
C ASP A 43 20.99 -3.18 -12.68
N LEU A 44 19.96 -3.11 -11.86
CA LEU A 44 20.09 -2.66 -10.47
C LEU A 44 19.35 -3.56 -9.49
N ILE A 45 20.00 -3.89 -8.39
CA ILE A 45 19.37 -4.43 -7.18
C ILE A 45 19.39 -3.32 -6.13
N ALA A 46 18.23 -2.82 -5.76
CA ALA A 46 18.06 -1.76 -4.80
C ALA A 46 17.38 -2.27 -3.52
N GLN A 47 18.13 -2.33 -2.43
CA GLN A 47 17.62 -2.70 -1.12
C GLN A 47 17.32 -1.45 -0.29
N ALA A 48 16.04 -1.22 0.02
CA ALA A 48 15.59 -0.14 0.88
C ALA A 48 14.18 -0.40 1.41
N LYS A 49 13.88 0.10 2.61
CA LYS A 49 12.57 -0.04 3.27
C LYS A 49 11.43 0.59 2.45
N THR A 50 10.19 0.17 2.70
CA THR A 50 8.99 0.80 2.13
C THR A 50 8.91 2.27 2.58
N GLY A 51 8.50 3.16 1.68
CA GLY A 51 8.44 4.61 1.95
C GLY A 51 9.76 5.37 1.76
N SER A 52 10.84 4.72 1.33
CA SER A 52 12.14 5.37 1.07
C SER A 52 12.20 6.16 -0.25
N GLY A 53 11.14 6.15 -1.06
CA GLY A 53 11.11 6.84 -2.36
C GLY A 53 11.47 5.96 -3.57
N LYS A 54 11.47 4.63 -3.43
CA LYS A 54 11.78 3.67 -4.52
C LYS A 54 10.90 3.88 -5.75
N THR A 55 9.58 4.09 -5.56
CA THR A 55 8.64 4.25 -6.66
C THR A 55 8.97 5.43 -7.56
N ALA A 56 9.37 6.57 -6.99
CA ALA A 56 9.82 7.71 -7.78
C ALA A 56 11.15 7.42 -8.49
N ALA A 57 12.08 6.69 -7.87
CA ALA A 57 13.34 6.31 -8.49
C ALA A 57 13.10 5.50 -9.77
N PHE A 58 12.40 4.37 -9.70
CA PHE A 58 12.15 3.59 -10.91
C PHE A 58 11.13 4.24 -11.84
N GLY A 59 10.16 5.02 -11.33
CA GLY A 59 9.23 5.77 -12.16
C GLY A 59 9.92 6.76 -13.09
N LEU A 60 10.90 7.51 -12.59
CA LEU A 60 11.73 8.40 -13.41
C LEU A 60 12.59 7.61 -14.41
N ALA A 61 13.13 6.48 -13.98
CA ALA A 61 13.91 5.59 -14.83
C ALA A 61 13.08 5.04 -16.00
N LEU A 62 11.82 4.64 -15.76
CA LEU A 62 10.91 4.18 -16.81
C LEU A 62 10.54 5.28 -17.79
N LEU A 63 10.31 6.51 -17.30
CA LEU A 63 9.84 7.63 -18.11
C LEU A 63 10.94 8.25 -18.96
N SER A 64 12.20 8.22 -18.49
CA SER A 64 13.33 8.85 -19.18
C SER A 64 13.59 8.30 -20.61
N PRO A 65 13.64 6.97 -20.86
CA PRO A 65 13.88 6.41 -22.18
C PRO A 65 12.62 6.22 -23.04
N LEU A 66 11.43 6.62 -22.52
CA LEU A 66 10.14 6.28 -23.10
C LEU A 66 9.86 7.12 -24.36
N ASN A 67 9.45 6.46 -25.44
CA ASN A 67 8.98 7.11 -26.66
C ASN A 67 7.46 7.31 -26.65
N PRO A 68 6.94 8.54 -26.50
CA PRO A 68 5.50 8.80 -26.42
C PRO A 68 4.73 8.48 -27.72
N ARG A 69 5.44 8.35 -28.86
CA ARG A 69 4.85 8.06 -30.16
C ARG A 69 4.69 6.56 -30.42
N TYR A 70 5.34 5.72 -29.64
CA TYR A 70 5.24 4.26 -29.76
C TYR A 70 4.30 3.70 -28.71
N PHE A 71 3.09 3.33 -29.10
CA PHE A 71 2.04 2.84 -28.20
C PHE A 71 2.16 1.36 -27.80
N GLY A 72 3.27 0.69 -28.13
CA GLY A 72 3.61 -0.63 -27.58
C GLY A 72 4.08 -0.55 -26.13
N CYS A 73 4.05 -1.69 -25.43
CA CYS A 73 4.54 -1.80 -24.06
C CYS A 73 6.07 -1.65 -24.03
N GLN A 74 6.56 -0.54 -23.51
CA GLN A 74 8.00 -0.22 -23.42
C GLN A 74 8.55 -0.51 -22.02
N ALA A 75 7.72 -0.37 -21.00
CA ALA A 75 8.11 -0.58 -19.63
C ALA A 75 7.07 -1.41 -18.86
N ARG A 76 7.56 -2.28 -17.98
CA ARG A 76 6.73 -3.11 -17.13
C ARG A 76 7.14 -3.05 -15.68
N VAL A 77 6.15 -3.00 -14.79
CA VAL A 77 6.35 -3.16 -13.35
C VAL A 77 5.53 -4.35 -12.84
N LEU A 78 6.18 -5.31 -12.20
CA LEU A 78 5.53 -6.38 -11.46
C LEU A 78 5.46 -6.00 -9.98
N CYS A 79 4.29 -6.16 -9.39
CA CYS A 79 4.00 -5.89 -7.98
C CYS A 79 3.31 -7.11 -7.35
N PRO A 80 3.54 -7.41 -6.06
CA PRO A 80 2.94 -8.56 -5.38
C PRO A 80 1.41 -8.46 -5.25
N THR A 81 0.87 -7.25 -5.11
CA THR A 81 -0.55 -7.02 -4.86
C THR A 81 -1.13 -5.99 -5.81
N ARG A 82 -2.46 -6.05 -5.97
CA ARG A 82 -3.22 -5.09 -6.77
C ARG A 82 -3.12 -3.68 -6.20
N GLU A 83 -3.24 -3.56 -4.89
CA GLU A 83 -3.19 -2.30 -4.18
C GLU A 83 -1.87 -1.57 -4.45
N LEU A 84 -0.73 -2.29 -4.36
CA LEU A 84 0.57 -1.73 -4.69
C LEU A 84 0.67 -1.38 -6.19
N ALA A 85 0.18 -2.23 -7.08
CA ALA A 85 0.17 -1.94 -8.51
C ALA A 85 -0.62 -0.67 -8.84
N ASP A 86 -1.77 -0.45 -8.20
CA ASP A 86 -2.56 0.76 -8.37
C ASP A 86 -1.85 2.01 -7.83
N GLN A 87 -1.14 1.90 -6.69
CA GLN A 87 -0.33 2.99 -6.12
C GLN A 87 0.83 3.36 -7.03
N VAL A 88 1.59 2.35 -7.47
CA VAL A 88 2.70 2.51 -8.42
C VAL A 88 2.23 3.16 -9.72
N ALA A 89 1.12 2.67 -10.28
CA ALA A 89 0.55 3.25 -11.50
C ALA A 89 0.10 4.71 -11.31
N LYS A 90 -0.48 5.05 -10.16
CA LYS A 90 -0.84 6.45 -9.82
C LYS A 90 0.39 7.34 -9.74
N GLU A 91 1.45 6.86 -9.10
CA GLU A 91 2.68 7.63 -8.96
C GLU A 91 3.38 7.82 -10.31
N ILE A 92 3.47 6.78 -11.15
CA ILE A 92 4.01 6.89 -12.51
C ILE A 92 3.19 7.89 -13.35
N ARG A 93 1.85 7.86 -13.27
CA ARG A 93 0.99 8.85 -13.97
C ARG A 93 1.23 10.27 -13.46
N ARG A 94 1.49 10.45 -12.17
CA ARG A 94 1.80 11.74 -11.56
C ARG A 94 3.13 12.27 -12.05
N LEU A 95 4.16 11.42 -12.13
CA LEU A 95 5.47 11.76 -12.68
C LEU A 95 5.43 12.00 -14.20
N ALA A 96 4.54 11.33 -14.92
CA ALA A 96 4.38 11.46 -16.36
C ALA A 96 3.59 12.70 -16.82
N ARG A 97 3.09 13.55 -15.92
CA ARG A 97 2.25 14.71 -16.28
C ARG A 97 2.91 15.71 -17.22
N ALA A 98 4.23 15.79 -17.20
CA ALA A 98 4.99 16.68 -18.07
C ALA A 98 5.15 16.14 -19.50
N ALA A 99 4.92 14.85 -19.70
CA ALA A 99 5.01 14.21 -21.01
C ALA A 99 3.60 14.02 -21.59
N ASP A 100 3.41 14.50 -22.81
CA ASP A 100 2.13 14.31 -23.48
C ASP A 100 1.86 12.84 -23.79
N ASN A 101 0.61 12.42 -23.55
CA ASN A 101 0.05 11.19 -24.07
C ASN A 101 0.65 9.88 -23.53
N ILE A 102 1.30 9.88 -22.36
CA ILE A 102 1.79 8.65 -21.74
C ILE A 102 0.62 7.85 -21.13
N LYS A 103 0.42 6.64 -21.66
CA LYS A 103 -0.61 5.71 -21.18
C LYS A 103 0.00 4.68 -20.24
N VAL A 104 -0.44 4.69 -18.98
CA VAL A 104 -0.09 3.72 -17.94
C VAL A 104 -1.30 2.85 -17.65
N LEU A 105 -1.18 1.55 -17.88
CA LEU A 105 -2.25 0.58 -17.69
C LEU A 105 -1.96 -0.33 -16.50
N THR A 106 -3.00 -0.62 -15.70
CA THR A 106 -2.91 -1.57 -14.58
C THR A 106 -3.57 -2.89 -14.97
N LEU A 107 -2.83 -4.00 -14.86
CA LEU A 107 -3.30 -5.36 -15.14
C LEU A 107 -3.21 -6.22 -13.87
N CYS A 108 -4.34 -6.35 -13.19
CA CYS A 108 -4.42 -7.10 -11.93
C CYS A 108 -5.62 -8.06 -11.94
N GLY A 109 -5.51 -9.14 -11.15
CA GLY A 109 -6.63 -10.03 -10.87
C GLY A 109 -7.76 -9.35 -10.08
N GLY A 110 -8.88 -10.03 -9.85
CA GLY A 110 -10.00 -9.51 -9.09
C GLY A 110 -10.85 -8.45 -9.80
N VAL A 111 -10.58 -8.18 -11.08
CA VAL A 111 -11.39 -7.33 -11.98
C VAL A 111 -11.65 -8.05 -13.30
N PRO A 112 -12.73 -7.72 -14.01
CA PRO A 112 -13.06 -8.37 -15.29
C PRO A 112 -11.92 -8.29 -16.30
N TYR A 113 -11.68 -9.37 -17.01
CA TYR A 113 -10.59 -9.48 -18.00
C TYR A 113 -10.86 -8.64 -19.27
N GLY A 114 -12.11 -8.66 -19.78
CA GLY A 114 -12.48 -7.98 -21.03
C GLY A 114 -12.11 -6.49 -21.08
N PRO A 115 -12.42 -5.67 -20.08
CA PRO A 115 -12.02 -4.26 -20.05
C PRO A 115 -10.51 -4.03 -20.10
N GLN A 116 -9.69 -4.97 -19.58
CA GLN A 116 -8.24 -4.90 -19.68
C GLN A 116 -7.78 -5.18 -21.12
N VAL A 117 -8.39 -6.17 -21.78
CA VAL A 117 -8.13 -6.46 -23.21
C VAL A 117 -8.46 -5.24 -24.07
N ALA A 118 -9.67 -4.69 -23.95
CA ALA A 118 -10.08 -3.50 -24.68
C ALA A 118 -9.14 -2.29 -24.45
N SER A 119 -8.58 -2.18 -23.24
CA SER A 119 -7.59 -1.13 -22.96
C SER A 119 -6.25 -1.40 -23.63
N LEU A 120 -5.82 -2.67 -23.74
CA LEU A 120 -4.58 -3.07 -24.41
C LEU A 120 -4.65 -2.90 -25.92
N GLU A 121 -5.81 -3.10 -26.56
CA GLU A 121 -6.02 -2.87 -27.98
C GLU A 121 -5.68 -1.44 -28.41
N HIS A 122 -5.84 -0.48 -27.50
CA HIS A 122 -5.44 0.92 -27.72
C HIS A 122 -3.97 1.21 -27.37
N GLY A 123 -3.19 0.17 -27.06
CA GLY A 123 -1.80 0.26 -26.65
C GLY A 123 -1.62 0.80 -25.22
N ALA A 124 -0.43 0.65 -24.67
CA ALA A 124 0.00 1.22 -23.40
C ALA A 124 1.53 1.31 -23.38
N HIS A 125 2.07 2.43 -22.91
CA HIS A 125 3.51 2.64 -22.81
C HIS A 125 4.10 1.92 -21.60
N VAL A 126 3.39 1.99 -20.48
CA VAL A 126 3.79 1.36 -19.22
C VAL A 126 2.68 0.43 -18.75
N VAL A 127 3.02 -0.80 -18.41
CA VAL A 127 2.10 -1.77 -17.84
C VAL A 127 2.57 -2.11 -16.42
N VAL A 128 1.70 -1.85 -15.44
CA VAL A 128 1.90 -2.21 -14.03
C VAL A 128 0.93 -3.33 -13.69
N GLY A 129 1.40 -4.40 -13.03
CA GLY A 129 0.46 -5.48 -12.71
C GLY A 129 0.99 -6.54 -11.76
N THR A 130 0.10 -7.48 -11.43
CA THR A 130 0.45 -8.65 -10.61
C THR A 130 0.85 -9.83 -11.50
N PRO A 131 1.80 -10.69 -11.07
CA PRO A 131 2.34 -11.76 -11.91
C PRO A 131 1.27 -12.63 -12.56
N GLY A 132 0.31 -13.15 -11.81
CA GLY A 132 -0.71 -14.07 -12.35
C GLY A 132 -1.59 -13.47 -13.46
N ARG A 133 -2.02 -12.20 -13.35
CA ARG A 133 -2.84 -11.56 -14.40
C ARG A 133 -1.98 -11.21 -15.62
N ILE A 134 -0.77 -10.81 -15.43
CA ILE A 134 0.17 -10.56 -16.52
C ILE A 134 0.43 -11.85 -17.31
N GLN A 135 0.71 -12.95 -16.62
CA GLN A 135 0.88 -14.27 -17.21
C GLN A 135 -0.35 -14.72 -18.00
N GLU A 136 -1.56 -14.46 -17.50
CA GLU A 136 -2.81 -14.72 -18.20
C GLU A 136 -2.91 -13.96 -19.53
N HIS A 137 -2.57 -12.66 -19.53
CA HIS A 137 -2.56 -11.85 -20.76
C HIS A 137 -1.52 -12.32 -21.77
N LEU A 138 -0.34 -12.75 -21.31
CA LEU A 138 0.71 -13.29 -22.17
C LEU A 138 0.27 -14.61 -22.80
N ARG A 139 -0.24 -15.55 -22.00
CA ARG A 139 -0.73 -16.85 -22.52
C ARG A 139 -1.87 -16.72 -23.53
N LYS A 140 -2.70 -15.70 -23.38
CA LYS A 140 -3.81 -15.40 -24.31
C LYS A 140 -3.41 -14.50 -25.48
N GLY A 141 -2.14 -14.08 -25.56
CA GLY A 141 -1.64 -13.22 -26.63
C GLY A 141 -2.22 -11.81 -26.66
N THR A 142 -2.89 -11.37 -25.58
CA THR A 142 -3.50 -10.03 -25.51
C THR A 142 -2.54 -8.95 -25.04
N LEU A 143 -1.35 -9.34 -24.59
CA LEU A 143 -0.25 -8.45 -24.22
C LEU A 143 1.00 -8.83 -25.00
N VAL A 144 1.50 -7.91 -25.81
CA VAL A 144 2.71 -8.05 -26.62
C VAL A 144 3.82 -7.25 -25.97
N LEU A 145 5.02 -7.82 -25.93
CA LEU A 145 6.16 -7.28 -25.19
C LEU A 145 7.41 -7.01 -26.05
N ASP A 146 7.29 -7.09 -27.37
CA ASP A 146 8.43 -6.97 -28.31
C ASP A 146 9.16 -5.62 -28.19
N GLY A 147 8.47 -4.58 -27.76
CA GLY A 147 9.02 -3.27 -27.55
C GLY A 147 9.52 -2.98 -26.12
N LEU A 148 9.52 -3.99 -25.23
CA LEU A 148 9.87 -3.78 -23.84
C LEU A 148 11.40 -3.57 -23.69
N ASN A 149 11.76 -2.44 -23.09
CA ASN A 149 13.15 -2.07 -22.80
C ASN A 149 13.47 -2.09 -21.30
N THR A 150 12.47 -1.97 -20.43
CA THR A 150 12.69 -1.92 -18.98
C THR A 150 11.69 -2.79 -18.20
N LEU A 151 12.22 -3.65 -17.33
CA LEU A 151 11.46 -4.44 -16.37
C LEU A 151 11.77 -3.97 -14.95
N VAL A 152 10.75 -3.74 -14.15
CA VAL A 152 10.87 -3.49 -12.70
C VAL A 152 10.17 -4.60 -11.92
N LEU A 153 10.86 -5.14 -10.91
CA LEU A 153 10.29 -6.01 -9.90
C LEU A 153 10.24 -5.21 -8.59
N ASP A 154 9.05 -4.76 -8.19
CA ASP A 154 8.88 -4.01 -6.94
C ASP A 154 8.37 -4.92 -5.83
N GLU A 155 8.95 -4.76 -4.63
CA GLU A 155 8.77 -5.67 -3.49
C GLU A 155 9.00 -7.16 -3.89
N ALA A 156 10.16 -7.41 -4.54
CA ALA A 156 10.49 -8.73 -5.10
C ALA A 156 10.55 -9.82 -4.02
N ASP A 157 11.07 -9.53 -2.83
CA ASP A 157 11.05 -10.42 -1.66
C ASP A 157 9.63 -10.91 -1.35
N ARG A 158 8.66 -10.02 -1.38
CA ARG A 158 7.26 -10.37 -1.13
C ARG A 158 6.63 -11.19 -2.24
N MET A 159 7.00 -10.94 -3.50
CA MET A 159 6.54 -11.79 -4.60
C MET A 159 7.04 -13.21 -4.43
N LEU A 160 8.28 -13.40 -3.96
CA LEU A 160 8.84 -14.72 -3.67
C LEU A 160 8.15 -15.40 -2.48
N ASP A 161 7.91 -14.68 -1.39
CA ASP A 161 7.14 -15.17 -0.22
C ASP A 161 5.73 -15.65 -0.60
N MET A 162 5.12 -15.02 -1.61
CA MET A 162 3.80 -15.40 -2.14
C MET A 162 3.86 -16.55 -3.16
N GLY A 163 5.04 -17.11 -3.43
CA GLY A 163 5.22 -18.22 -4.34
C GLY A 163 5.19 -17.85 -5.82
N PHE A 164 5.41 -16.58 -6.18
CA PHE A 164 5.36 -16.13 -7.58
C PHE A 164 6.66 -16.36 -8.37
N TYR A 165 7.64 -17.10 -7.83
CA TYR A 165 8.89 -17.33 -8.52
C TYR A 165 8.69 -17.88 -9.94
N ASP A 166 7.93 -18.97 -10.09
CA ASP A 166 7.70 -19.62 -11.38
C ASP A 166 6.92 -18.69 -12.35
N SER A 167 5.95 -17.96 -11.84
CA SER A 167 5.21 -16.97 -12.65
C SER A 167 6.11 -15.84 -13.14
N ILE A 168 7.01 -15.35 -12.30
CA ILE A 168 8.01 -14.33 -12.67
C ILE A 168 8.97 -14.88 -13.71
N ALA A 169 9.47 -16.10 -13.51
CA ALA A 169 10.38 -16.76 -14.44
C ALA A 169 9.74 -16.95 -15.83
N GLU A 170 8.50 -17.43 -15.87
CA GLU A 170 7.76 -17.59 -17.12
C GLU A 170 7.52 -16.25 -17.85
N ILE A 171 7.18 -15.19 -17.09
CA ILE A 171 7.02 -13.85 -17.67
C ILE A 171 8.34 -13.35 -18.25
N ILE A 172 9.43 -13.46 -17.49
CA ILE A 172 10.75 -12.96 -17.91
C ILE A 172 11.28 -13.72 -19.12
N GLY A 173 11.00 -15.04 -19.21
CA GLY A 173 11.37 -15.88 -20.35
C GLY A 173 10.73 -15.48 -21.69
N GLN A 174 9.65 -14.67 -21.66
CA GLN A 174 8.98 -14.14 -22.84
C GLN A 174 9.38 -12.70 -23.18
N LEU A 175 10.28 -12.08 -22.39
CA LEU A 175 10.74 -10.72 -22.62
C LEU A 175 11.94 -10.69 -23.58
N PRO A 176 12.15 -9.56 -24.29
CA PRO A 176 13.37 -9.36 -25.05
C PRO A 176 14.62 -9.55 -24.16
N GLU A 177 15.63 -10.21 -24.72
CA GLU A 177 16.91 -10.41 -24.00
C GLU A 177 17.57 -9.07 -23.69
N ARG A 178 17.52 -8.14 -24.63
CA ARG A 178 18.11 -6.81 -24.48
C ARG A 178 17.13 -5.88 -23.78
N ARG A 179 17.18 -5.86 -22.45
CA ARG A 179 16.40 -4.99 -21.59
C ARG A 179 17.21 -4.57 -20.38
N GLN A 180 16.77 -3.54 -19.69
CA GLN A 180 17.23 -3.21 -18.34
C GLN A 180 16.30 -3.87 -17.32
N THR A 181 16.85 -4.47 -16.27
CA THR A 181 16.08 -5.09 -15.18
C THR A 181 16.41 -4.42 -13.86
N LEU A 182 15.40 -3.91 -13.18
CA LEU A 182 15.50 -3.20 -11.91
C LEU A 182 14.75 -4.01 -10.84
N LEU A 183 15.44 -4.42 -9.80
CA LEU A 183 14.89 -5.18 -8.70
C LEU A 183 14.92 -4.34 -7.43
N PHE A 184 13.74 -4.06 -6.89
CA PHE A 184 13.55 -3.34 -5.64
C PHE A 184 13.01 -4.28 -4.56
N SER A 185 13.68 -4.32 -3.42
CA SER A 185 13.31 -5.19 -2.30
C SER A 185 13.60 -4.51 -0.96
N ALA A 186 12.90 -4.92 0.08
CA ALA A 186 13.25 -4.50 1.44
C ALA A 186 14.30 -5.41 2.05
N THR A 187 14.24 -6.71 1.74
CA THR A 187 15.16 -7.75 2.22
C THR A 187 15.90 -8.41 1.06
N TYR A 188 16.93 -9.20 1.35
CA TYR A 188 17.73 -9.88 0.33
C TYR A 188 17.90 -11.38 0.67
N PRO A 189 16.79 -12.16 0.67
CA PRO A 189 16.86 -13.60 0.88
C PRO A 189 17.48 -14.33 -0.31
N ASP A 190 17.90 -15.60 -0.12
CA ASP A 190 18.52 -16.46 -1.15
C ASP A 190 17.72 -16.50 -2.46
N GLY A 191 16.39 -16.45 -2.37
CA GLY A 191 15.51 -16.41 -3.54
C GLY A 191 15.72 -15.18 -4.43
N ILE A 192 16.02 -14.02 -3.84
CA ILE A 192 16.36 -12.79 -4.59
C ILE A 192 17.69 -12.95 -5.30
N GLU A 193 18.68 -13.53 -4.64
CA GLU A 193 19.98 -13.79 -5.26
C GLU A 193 19.85 -14.73 -6.45
N LYS A 194 19.07 -15.82 -6.30
CA LYS A 194 18.78 -16.76 -7.39
C LYS A 194 18.09 -16.06 -8.57
N LEU A 195 17.09 -15.23 -8.31
CA LEU A 195 16.37 -14.48 -9.34
C LEU A 195 17.32 -13.50 -10.06
N ALA A 196 18.14 -12.78 -9.31
CA ALA A 196 19.13 -11.86 -9.87
C ALA A 196 20.16 -12.58 -10.75
N LYS A 197 20.75 -13.69 -10.28
CA LYS A 197 21.71 -14.48 -11.05
C LYS A 197 21.11 -15.05 -12.35
N THR A 198 19.81 -15.39 -12.33
CA THR A 198 19.16 -16.01 -13.49
C THR A 198 18.73 -14.99 -14.54
N PHE A 199 18.28 -13.80 -14.14
CA PHE A 199 17.54 -12.89 -15.02
C PHE A 199 18.14 -11.50 -15.18
N MET A 200 19.20 -11.16 -14.44
CA MET A 200 19.87 -9.87 -14.52
C MET A 200 21.27 -9.97 -15.10
N ARG A 201 21.76 -8.87 -15.69
CA ARG A 201 23.08 -8.78 -16.33
C ARG A 201 23.98 -7.83 -15.53
N ASP A 202 25.04 -8.38 -14.91
CA ASP A 202 25.99 -7.64 -14.09
C ASP A 202 25.34 -6.54 -13.24
N PRO A 203 24.35 -6.89 -12.39
CA PRO A 203 23.55 -5.91 -11.67
C PRO A 203 24.40 -5.13 -10.66
N ARG A 204 24.25 -3.82 -10.64
CA ARG A 204 24.79 -2.98 -9.58
C ARG A 204 23.94 -3.13 -8.33
N GLN A 205 24.57 -3.15 -7.17
CA GLN A 205 23.86 -3.23 -5.88
C GLN A 205 23.89 -1.89 -5.18
N VAL A 206 22.73 -1.45 -4.74
CA VAL A 206 22.55 -0.29 -3.88
C VAL A 206 21.82 -0.74 -2.61
N ARG A 207 22.44 -0.51 -1.48
CA ARG A 207 21.85 -0.81 -0.18
C ARG A 207 21.81 0.45 0.66
N VAL A 208 20.63 0.88 1.01
CA VAL A 208 20.43 2.00 1.93
C VAL A 208 20.04 1.44 3.28
N GLU A 209 20.97 1.44 4.21
CA GLU A 209 20.69 1.14 5.60
C GLU A 209 19.89 2.30 6.19
N SER A 210 18.77 2.00 6.80
CA SER A 210 18.02 3.03 7.53
C SER A 210 18.76 3.36 8.82
N LEU A 211 19.65 4.32 8.73
CA LEU A 211 20.12 5.03 9.93
C LEU A 211 18.88 5.72 10.53
N HIS A 212 18.45 5.32 11.74
CA HIS A 212 17.47 6.02 12.59
C HIS A 212 15.97 5.80 12.40
N ALA A 213 15.49 4.65 11.89
CA ALA A 213 14.05 4.34 12.06
C ALA A 213 13.72 3.74 13.45
N ASP A 214 14.74 3.23 14.17
CA ASP A 214 14.52 2.50 15.43
C ASP A 214 14.22 3.41 16.63
N SER A 215 14.55 4.71 16.56
CA SER A 215 14.31 5.66 17.66
C SER A 215 12.90 6.27 17.70
N GLN A 216 12.07 6.04 16.68
CA GLN A 216 10.73 6.63 16.59
C GLN A 216 9.59 5.64 16.91
N ILE A 217 9.89 4.33 16.99
CA ILE A 217 8.90 3.31 17.29
C ILE A 217 9.16 2.74 18.66
N GLU A 218 8.29 3.06 19.60
CA GLU A 218 8.30 2.45 20.92
C GLU A 218 7.73 1.05 20.83
N GLN A 219 8.50 0.02 21.23
CA GLN A 219 8.06 -1.36 21.22
C GLN A 219 7.79 -1.83 22.64
N ARG A 220 6.63 -2.46 22.87
CA ARG A 220 6.24 -3.05 24.15
C ARG A 220 5.79 -4.48 23.98
N PHE A 221 6.36 -5.38 24.73
CA PHE A 221 6.05 -6.81 24.71
C PHE A 221 5.29 -7.19 25.98
N PHE A 222 4.26 -8.05 25.82
CA PHE A 222 3.40 -8.50 26.91
C PHE A 222 3.31 -10.01 26.88
N GLU A 223 3.74 -10.65 27.97
CA GLU A 223 3.51 -12.08 28.15
C GLU A 223 2.05 -12.35 28.45
N ILE A 224 1.46 -13.35 27.77
CA ILE A 224 0.04 -13.68 27.90
C ILE A 224 -0.20 -15.19 27.96
N ASP A 225 -1.29 -15.58 28.61
CA ASP A 225 -1.91 -16.88 28.37
C ASP A 225 -2.56 -16.88 26.97
N PRO A 226 -2.30 -17.91 26.13
CA PRO A 226 -2.93 -18.02 24.81
C PRO A 226 -4.46 -17.87 24.82
N LYS A 227 -5.13 -18.33 25.88
CA LYS A 227 -6.59 -18.25 26.03
C LYS A 227 -7.09 -16.81 26.26
N GLN A 228 -6.23 -15.95 26.78
CA GLN A 228 -6.57 -14.55 27.07
C GLN A 228 -6.17 -13.57 25.96
N ARG A 229 -5.71 -14.08 24.81
CA ARG A 229 -5.17 -13.26 23.72
C ARG A 229 -6.16 -12.19 23.23
N MET A 230 -7.43 -12.57 23.04
CA MET A 230 -8.47 -11.64 22.60
C MET A 230 -8.74 -10.53 23.63
N ASP A 231 -8.86 -10.91 24.90
CA ASP A 231 -9.08 -9.97 26.00
C ASP A 231 -7.87 -9.03 26.18
N ALA A 232 -6.66 -9.54 25.94
CA ALA A 232 -5.43 -8.75 25.96
C ALA A 232 -5.46 -7.66 24.88
N VAL A 233 -5.89 -7.97 23.64
CA VAL A 233 -6.04 -6.96 22.56
C VAL A 233 -7.07 -5.91 22.95
N VAL A 234 -8.23 -6.32 23.47
CA VAL A 234 -9.27 -5.37 23.95
C VAL A 234 -8.67 -4.43 25.00
N ARG A 235 -7.92 -4.97 25.97
CA ARG A 235 -7.31 -4.20 27.05
C ARG A 235 -6.26 -3.21 26.55
N LEU A 236 -5.42 -3.63 25.58
CA LEU A 236 -4.46 -2.75 24.93
C LEU A 236 -5.19 -1.57 24.24
N LEU A 237 -6.21 -1.85 23.44
CA LEU A 237 -6.97 -0.83 22.73
C LEU A 237 -7.72 0.12 23.68
N GLN A 238 -8.28 -0.39 24.77
CA GLN A 238 -8.94 0.44 25.78
C GLN A 238 -7.96 1.32 26.57
N HIS A 239 -6.71 0.88 26.75
CA HIS A 239 -5.69 1.66 27.44
C HIS A 239 -5.06 2.72 26.54
N PHE A 240 -4.56 2.33 25.36
CA PHE A 240 -3.81 3.23 24.46
C PHE A 240 -4.70 4.08 23.57
N ARG A 241 -5.94 3.65 23.33
CA ARG A 241 -6.99 4.37 22.55
C ARG A 241 -6.51 4.96 21.22
N PRO A 242 -5.85 4.20 20.35
CA PRO A 242 -5.30 4.74 19.11
C PRO A 242 -6.42 5.16 18.13
N GLN A 243 -6.19 6.26 17.42
CA GLN A 243 -7.08 6.70 16.34
C GLN A 243 -6.91 5.86 15.07
N SER A 244 -5.72 5.27 14.88
CA SER A 244 -5.41 4.37 13.78
C SER A 244 -4.50 3.22 14.24
N CYS A 245 -4.98 1.99 14.09
CA CYS A 245 -4.30 0.79 14.53
C CYS A 245 -4.43 -0.33 13.49
N VAL A 246 -3.34 -1.08 13.25
CA VAL A 246 -3.42 -2.38 12.56
C VAL A 246 -3.08 -3.48 13.57
N ALA A 247 -3.97 -4.46 13.69
CA ALA A 247 -3.79 -5.66 14.51
C ALA A 247 -3.50 -6.86 13.59
N PHE A 248 -2.28 -7.42 13.69
CA PHE A 248 -1.82 -8.51 12.86
C PHE A 248 -2.14 -9.87 13.47
N CYS A 249 -2.91 -10.68 12.73
CA CYS A 249 -3.26 -12.07 13.05
C CYS A 249 -2.61 -13.04 12.06
N GLN A 250 -2.43 -14.31 12.46
CA GLN A 250 -1.86 -15.33 11.58
C GLN A 250 -2.89 -15.94 10.62
N THR A 251 -4.15 -16.07 11.02
CA THR A 251 -5.17 -16.72 10.21
C THR A 251 -6.35 -15.81 9.87
N ARG A 252 -7.03 -16.13 8.76
CA ARG A 252 -8.24 -15.42 8.31
C ARG A 252 -9.37 -15.50 9.32
N GLN A 253 -9.59 -16.69 9.85
CA GLN A 253 -10.61 -16.93 10.87
C GLN A 253 -10.37 -16.06 12.11
N GLN A 254 -9.16 -16.03 12.63
CA GLN A 254 -8.78 -15.21 13.78
C GLN A 254 -8.98 -13.72 13.52
N CYS A 255 -8.72 -13.23 12.28
CA CYS A 255 -9.01 -11.86 11.91
C CYS A 255 -10.50 -11.51 12.06
N GLN A 256 -11.37 -12.40 11.59
CA GLN A 256 -12.81 -12.19 11.67
C GLN A 256 -13.31 -12.25 13.11
N GLU A 257 -12.90 -13.28 13.86
CA GLU A 257 -13.26 -13.46 15.27
C GLU A 257 -12.82 -12.27 16.13
N LEU A 258 -11.59 -11.78 15.94
CA LEU A 258 -11.09 -10.61 16.67
C LEU A 258 -11.87 -9.34 16.31
N ALA A 259 -12.12 -9.10 15.02
CA ALA A 259 -12.89 -7.93 14.59
C ALA A 259 -14.31 -7.93 15.19
N ASP A 260 -14.96 -9.09 15.26
CA ASP A 260 -16.30 -9.22 15.83
C ASP A 260 -16.29 -9.08 17.36
N ALA A 261 -15.28 -9.64 18.04
CA ALA A 261 -15.08 -9.46 19.48
C ALA A 261 -14.85 -7.96 19.83
N LEU A 262 -14.04 -7.25 19.04
CA LEU A 262 -13.80 -5.81 19.23
C LEU A 262 -15.08 -4.98 19.06
N LYS A 263 -15.89 -5.27 18.03
CA LYS A 263 -17.19 -4.61 17.81
C LYS A 263 -18.14 -4.84 19.00
N ALA A 264 -18.17 -6.05 19.55
CA ALA A 264 -18.98 -6.37 20.73
C ALA A 264 -18.57 -5.52 21.96
N GLN A 265 -17.31 -5.12 22.04
CA GLN A 265 -16.77 -4.21 23.06
C GLN A 265 -16.85 -2.72 22.68
N ARG A 266 -17.65 -2.36 21.65
CA ARG A 266 -17.81 -0.99 21.15
C ARG A 266 -16.50 -0.35 20.68
N ILE A 267 -15.60 -1.17 20.12
CA ILE A 267 -14.37 -0.75 19.46
C ILE A 267 -14.61 -0.85 17.96
N SER A 268 -14.43 0.25 17.23
CA SER A 268 -14.60 0.25 15.77
C SER A 268 -13.47 -0.55 15.10
N ALA A 269 -13.82 -1.72 14.54
CA ALA A 269 -12.87 -2.64 13.93
C ALA A 269 -13.41 -3.22 12.61
N LEU A 270 -12.52 -3.47 11.66
CA LEU A 270 -12.81 -4.14 10.39
C LEU A 270 -11.78 -5.24 10.13
N ALA A 271 -12.24 -6.40 9.62
CA ALA A 271 -11.34 -7.49 9.22
C ALA A 271 -10.89 -7.30 7.76
N LEU A 272 -9.61 -7.64 7.49
CA LEU A 272 -9.02 -7.66 6.16
C LEU A 272 -8.25 -8.96 5.94
N HIS A 273 -8.80 -9.87 5.14
CA HIS A 273 -8.19 -11.17 4.85
C HIS A 273 -8.51 -11.65 3.43
N GLY A 274 -7.91 -12.78 3.04
CA GLY A 274 -7.96 -13.27 1.66
C GLY A 274 -9.31 -13.78 1.19
N ASP A 275 -10.29 -14.03 2.08
CA ASP A 275 -11.63 -14.51 1.71
C ASP A 275 -12.57 -13.37 1.31
N LEU A 276 -12.20 -12.11 1.58
CA LEU A 276 -13.00 -10.97 1.16
C LEU A 276 -12.95 -10.81 -0.36
N GLU A 277 -14.10 -10.58 -0.96
CA GLU A 277 -14.18 -10.16 -2.35
C GLU A 277 -13.46 -8.82 -2.55
N GLN A 278 -12.98 -8.56 -3.77
CA GLN A 278 -12.23 -7.34 -4.04
C GLN A 278 -13.01 -6.05 -3.71
N ARG A 279 -14.32 -6.07 -3.94
CA ARG A 279 -15.19 -4.94 -3.61
C ARG A 279 -15.26 -4.68 -2.10
N GLU A 280 -15.29 -5.74 -1.30
CA GLU A 280 -15.29 -5.65 0.16
C GLU A 280 -13.94 -5.15 0.67
N ARG A 281 -12.83 -5.66 0.11
CA ARG A 281 -11.48 -5.17 0.42
C ARG A 281 -11.34 -3.68 0.13
N ASP A 282 -11.78 -3.23 -1.05
CA ASP A 282 -11.74 -1.82 -1.46
C ASP A 282 -12.57 -0.96 -0.47
N GLN A 283 -13.72 -1.44 0.00
CA GLN A 283 -14.54 -0.77 0.99
C GLN A 283 -13.83 -0.69 2.35
N VAL A 284 -13.34 -1.82 2.88
CA VAL A 284 -12.64 -1.89 4.17
C VAL A 284 -11.45 -0.93 4.19
N LEU A 285 -10.62 -0.98 3.15
CA LEU A 285 -9.44 -0.11 3.03
C LEU A 285 -9.82 1.37 2.92
N THR A 286 -10.87 1.69 2.20
CA THR A 286 -11.36 3.07 2.07
C THR A 286 -11.85 3.61 3.40
N VAL A 287 -12.66 2.83 4.13
CA VAL A 287 -13.22 3.19 5.44
C VAL A 287 -12.11 3.36 6.48
N PHE A 288 -11.08 2.52 6.45
CA PHE A 288 -9.93 2.66 7.33
C PHE A 288 -9.07 3.89 6.96
N ALA A 289 -8.72 4.03 5.68
CA ALA A 289 -7.87 5.13 5.19
C ALA A 289 -8.49 6.53 5.32
N ASN A 290 -9.82 6.63 5.47
CA ASN A 290 -10.54 7.88 5.66
C ASN A 290 -10.91 8.16 7.12
N ARG A 291 -10.34 7.39 8.07
CA ARG A 291 -10.53 7.51 9.52
C ARG A 291 -11.96 7.24 10.01
N SER A 292 -12.71 6.40 9.29
CA SER A 292 -14.05 5.94 9.73
C SER A 292 -13.99 4.58 10.44
N CYS A 293 -12.79 4.07 10.73
CA CYS A 293 -12.55 2.89 11.54
C CYS A 293 -11.21 3.06 12.28
N ASN A 294 -11.16 2.66 13.57
CA ASN A 294 -9.94 2.76 14.37
C ASN A 294 -9.00 1.58 14.17
N VAL A 295 -9.53 0.36 14.06
CA VAL A 295 -8.74 -0.86 14.07
C VAL A 295 -8.95 -1.67 12.80
N LEU A 296 -7.89 -1.89 12.04
CA LEU A 296 -7.88 -2.85 10.96
C LEU A 296 -7.25 -4.15 11.44
N VAL A 297 -8.03 -5.21 11.53
CA VAL A 297 -7.54 -6.55 11.88
C VAL A 297 -7.17 -7.28 10.60
N ALA A 298 -5.89 -7.63 10.42
CA ALA A 298 -5.42 -8.14 9.13
C ALA A 298 -4.42 -9.29 9.26
N THR A 299 -4.39 -10.17 8.25
CA THR A 299 -3.27 -11.08 8.04
C THR A 299 -2.13 -10.36 7.34
N ASP A 300 -0.87 -10.84 7.50
CA ASP A 300 0.29 -10.28 6.80
C ASP A 300 0.06 -10.19 5.29
N VAL A 301 -0.47 -11.25 4.68
CA VAL A 301 -0.73 -11.32 3.24
C VAL A 301 -1.73 -10.24 2.81
N ALA A 302 -2.78 -10.04 3.57
CA ALA A 302 -3.82 -9.07 3.23
C ALA A 302 -3.38 -7.61 3.48
N ALA A 303 -2.52 -7.37 4.47
CA ALA A 303 -1.96 -6.07 4.79
C ALA A 303 -0.75 -5.67 3.94
N ARG A 304 -0.20 -6.62 3.16
CA ARG A 304 0.92 -6.35 2.25
C ARG A 304 0.52 -5.39 1.14
N GLY A 305 1.43 -4.50 0.78
CA GLY A 305 1.21 -3.51 -0.29
C GLY A 305 0.24 -2.38 0.05
N LEU A 306 -0.29 -2.34 1.28
CA LEU A 306 -1.14 -1.25 1.71
C LEU A 306 -0.28 -0.02 2.04
N ASP A 307 -0.55 1.07 1.33
CA ASP A 307 -0.09 2.40 1.75
C ASP A 307 -1.05 2.93 2.82
N ILE A 308 -0.94 2.34 4.00
CA ILE A 308 -1.61 2.90 5.17
C ILE A 308 -0.68 3.99 5.68
N ALA A 309 -1.10 5.23 5.50
CA ALA A 309 -0.41 6.39 6.02
C ALA A 309 -0.17 6.22 7.53
N ALA A 310 0.93 6.79 8.02
CA ALA A 310 1.42 6.77 9.39
C ALA A 310 0.39 6.27 10.43
N LEU A 311 0.54 5.00 10.84
CA LEU A 311 -0.27 4.43 11.91
C LEU A 311 0.25 4.93 13.26
N GLU A 312 -0.67 5.23 14.17
CA GLU A 312 -0.29 5.50 15.56
C GLU A 312 0.19 4.23 16.25
N THR A 313 -0.50 3.10 16.01
CA THR A 313 -0.23 1.86 16.72
C THR A 313 -0.27 0.64 15.78
N VAL A 314 0.65 -0.27 16.01
CA VAL A 314 0.62 -1.63 15.46
C VAL A 314 0.48 -2.61 16.62
N ILE A 315 -0.41 -3.58 16.51
CA ILE A 315 -0.55 -4.69 17.46
C ILE A 315 -0.17 -5.99 16.76
N ASN A 316 0.88 -6.66 17.25
CA ASN A 316 1.14 -8.03 16.90
C ASN A 316 0.30 -8.92 17.84
N VAL A 317 -0.87 -9.36 17.35
CA VAL A 317 -1.74 -10.28 18.10
C VAL A 317 -1.02 -11.59 18.32
N GLU A 318 -0.22 -11.98 17.33
CA GLU A 318 0.75 -13.08 17.40
C GLU A 318 2.06 -12.63 16.76
N LEU A 319 3.19 -13.08 17.30
CA LEU A 319 4.47 -12.82 16.70
C LEU A 319 4.60 -13.49 15.34
N ALA A 320 5.17 -12.79 14.38
CA ALA A 320 5.52 -13.35 13.09
C ALA A 320 6.50 -14.53 13.26
N ARG A 321 6.44 -15.51 12.37
CA ARG A 321 7.39 -16.63 12.38
C ARG A 321 8.80 -16.17 11.97
N ASP A 322 8.85 -15.24 11.04
CA ASP A 322 10.07 -14.60 10.55
C ASP A 322 10.25 -13.25 11.26
N PRO A 323 11.38 -13.00 11.95
CA PRO A 323 11.63 -11.74 12.65
C PRO A 323 11.70 -10.53 11.70
N GLU A 324 12.06 -10.70 10.42
CA GLU A 324 12.02 -9.62 9.43
C GLU A 324 10.59 -9.15 9.15
N VAL A 325 9.62 -10.08 9.15
CA VAL A 325 8.20 -9.72 9.02
C VAL A 325 7.74 -8.87 10.21
N HIS A 326 8.25 -9.13 11.41
CA HIS A 326 7.99 -8.27 12.59
C HIS A 326 8.44 -6.84 12.34
N ILE A 327 9.68 -6.65 11.84
CA ILE A 327 10.20 -5.32 11.49
C ILE A 327 9.33 -4.63 10.44
N HIS A 328 8.85 -5.37 9.44
CA HIS A 328 7.95 -4.83 8.41
C HIS A 328 6.57 -4.43 8.96
N ARG A 329 6.03 -5.16 9.94
CA ARG A 329 4.77 -4.82 10.61
C ARG A 329 4.90 -3.54 11.41
N ILE A 330 5.90 -3.45 12.30
CA ILE A 330 6.10 -2.27 13.15
C ILE A 330 6.47 -1.03 12.33
N GLY A 331 7.18 -1.20 11.22
CA GLY A 331 7.53 -0.13 10.28
C GLY A 331 6.32 0.49 9.54
N ARG A 332 5.08 0.08 9.85
CA ARG A 332 3.85 0.76 9.45
C ARG A 332 3.52 1.95 10.35
N SER A 333 4.09 2.00 11.55
CA SER A 333 3.94 3.07 12.53
C SER A 333 5.18 4.00 12.53
N GLY A 334 5.08 5.18 13.11
CA GLY A 334 6.22 6.08 13.29
C GLY A 334 6.78 6.72 12.01
N ARG A 335 5.95 6.99 11.00
CA ARG A 335 6.34 7.65 9.76
C ARG A 335 6.16 9.17 9.83
N ALA A 336 6.88 9.89 8.96
CA ALA A 336 6.79 11.34 8.81
C ALA A 336 7.17 12.15 10.07
N GLY A 337 8.04 11.61 10.93
CA GLY A 337 8.50 12.31 12.13
C GLY A 337 7.62 12.14 13.37
N GLU A 338 6.52 11.39 13.27
CA GLU A 338 5.66 11.05 14.41
C GLU A 338 6.17 9.81 15.16
N LYS A 339 5.95 9.77 16.48
CA LYS A 339 6.26 8.60 17.29
C LYS A 339 5.25 7.48 17.04
N GLY A 340 5.75 6.29 16.73
CA GLY A 340 4.92 5.10 16.56
C GLY A 340 4.94 4.22 17.81
N LEU A 341 3.87 3.42 17.99
CA LEU A 341 3.76 2.44 19.07
C LEU A 341 3.55 1.05 18.49
N ALA A 342 4.36 0.09 18.91
CA ALA A 342 4.24 -1.32 18.56
C ALA A 342 4.02 -2.17 19.81
N LEU A 343 2.89 -2.85 19.88
CA LEU A 343 2.47 -3.68 21.00
C LEU A 343 2.48 -5.14 20.56
N SER A 344 3.20 -6.00 21.26
CA SER A 344 3.36 -7.41 20.88
C SER A 344 2.89 -8.32 22.01
N LEU A 345 1.93 -9.19 21.73
CA LEU A 345 1.48 -10.24 22.63
C LEU A 345 2.31 -11.50 22.39
N VAL A 346 2.85 -12.06 23.45
CA VAL A 346 3.76 -13.22 23.39
C VAL A 346 3.24 -14.34 24.30
N ALA A 347 2.80 -15.43 23.70
CA ALA A 347 2.49 -16.65 24.44
C ALA A 347 3.77 -17.47 24.69
N PRO A 348 3.82 -18.38 25.68
CA PRO A 348 4.99 -19.19 25.97
C PRO A 348 5.55 -19.95 24.76
N ALA A 349 4.68 -20.42 23.88
CA ALA A 349 5.07 -21.11 22.64
C ALA A 349 5.75 -20.19 21.60
N GLU A 350 5.71 -18.89 21.80
CA GLU A 350 6.29 -17.88 20.90
C GLU A 350 7.60 -17.29 21.45
N ALA A 351 8.10 -17.79 22.59
CA ALA A 351 9.33 -17.29 23.23
C ALA A 351 10.55 -17.34 22.29
N SER A 352 10.69 -18.38 21.50
CA SER A 352 11.78 -18.49 20.51
C SER A 352 11.70 -17.45 19.41
N ARG A 353 10.47 -17.02 19.04
CA ARG A 353 10.29 -15.93 18.06
C ARG A 353 10.65 -14.57 18.65
N ALA A 354 10.30 -14.35 19.93
CA ALA A 354 10.69 -13.15 20.66
C ALA A 354 12.22 -13.05 20.73
N GLN A 355 12.92 -14.15 21.05
CA GLN A 355 14.37 -14.21 21.05
C GLN A 355 14.96 -13.90 19.67
N ALA A 356 14.40 -14.46 18.60
CA ALA A 356 14.88 -14.18 17.24
C ALA A 356 14.71 -12.70 16.84
N ILE A 357 13.65 -12.03 17.33
CA ILE A 357 13.47 -10.59 17.14
C ILE A 357 14.54 -9.79 17.91
N GLU A 358 14.82 -10.16 19.15
CA GLU A 358 15.85 -9.54 19.98
C GLU A 358 17.23 -9.67 19.31
N ASP A 359 17.57 -10.86 18.84
CA ASP A 359 18.84 -11.15 18.17
C ASP A 359 18.98 -10.32 16.86
N LEU A 360 17.89 -10.20 16.07
CA LEU A 360 17.88 -9.42 14.83
C LEU A 360 18.04 -7.91 15.11
N GLN A 361 17.35 -7.40 16.13
CA GLN A 361 17.39 -5.98 16.49
C GLN A 361 18.65 -5.61 17.28
N LYS A 362 19.36 -6.59 17.82
CA LYS A 362 20.51 -6.41 18.70
C LYS A 362 20.21 -5.49 19.91
N GLN A 363 18.99 -5.51 20.38
CA GLN A 363 18.49 -4.74 21.50
C GLN A 363 17.56 -5.59 22.35
N PRO A 364 17.63 -5.50 23.69
CA PRO A 364 16.74 -6.23 24.57
C PRO A 364 15.29 -5.79 24.38
N LEU A 365 14.36 -6.73 24.41
CA LEU A 365 12.95 -6.44 24.31
C LEU A 365 12.42 -5.81 25.61
N ALA A 366 11.59 -4.77 25.49
CA ALA A 366 10.98 -4.10 26.63
C ALA A 366 9.69 -4.81 27.03
N TRP A 367 9.73 -5.53 28.15
CA TRP A 367 8.60 -6.30 28.67
C TRP A 367 7.75 -5.49 29.66
N TYR A 368 6.44 -5.61 29.53
CA TYR A 368 5.44 -4.93 30.35
C TYR A 368 4.37 -5.91 30.84
N ALA A 369 3.74 -5.60 31.96
CA ALA A 369 2.67 -6.40 32.52
C ALA A 369 1.29 -5.89 32.10
N LEU A 370 0.46 -6.74 31.48
CA LEU A 370 -0.92 -6.40 31.12
C LEU A 370 -1.77 -5.94 32.31
N GLY A 371 -1.49 -6.48 33.50
CA GLY A 371 -2.20 -6.12 34.74
C GLY A 371 -2.09 -4.65 35.15
N GLN A 372 -1.04 -3.96 34.69
CA GLN A 372 -0.80 -2.54 34.99
C GLN A 372 -1.57 -1.58 34.07
N LEU A 373 -2.15 -2.09 32.99
CA LEU A 373 -2.90 -1.28 32.05
C LEU A 373 -4.29 -0.95 32.61
N LYS A 374 -4.63 0.34 32.58
CA LYS A 374 -5.95 0.85 32.99
C LYS A 374 -6.87 0.82 31.78
N ALA A 375 -7.83 -0.09 31.73
CA ALA A 375 -8.83 -0.14 30.67
C ALA A 375 -9.85 1.00 30.83
N SER A 376 -10.12 1.72 29.76
CA SER A 376 -11.24 2.67 29.70
C SER A 376 -12.50 1.95 29.20
N PRO A 377 -13.64 2.07 29.91
CA PRO A 377 -14.90 1.47 29.47
C PRO A 377 -15.58 2.26 28.33
N GLU A 378 -15.06 3.44 27.99
CA GLU A 378 -15.64 4.29 26.96
C GLU A 378 -15.47 3.68 25.57
N PRO A 379 -16.48 3.79 24.70
CA PRO A 379 -16.36 3.34 23.31
C PRO A 379 -15.16 3.95 22.60
N LEU A 380 -14.42 3.15 21.84
CA LEU A 380 -13.37 3.62 20.95
C LEU A 380 -13.98 3.81 19.55
N LEU A 381 -14.39 5.03 19.26
CA LEU A 381 -15.09 5.39 18.04
C LEU A 381 -14.22 6.30 17.16
N PRO A 382 -14.29 6.13 15.83
CA PRO A 382 -13.53 6.95 14.90
C PRO A 382 -14.10 8.35 14.78
N PRO A 383 -13.28 9.35 14.41
CA PRO A 383 -13.75 10.74 14.25
C PRO A 383 -14.67 10.93 13.04
N MET A 384 -14.55 10.07 12.03
CA MET A 384 -15.33 10.13 10.80
C MET A 384 -16.34 8.98 10.72
N SER A 385 -17.30 9.12 9.82
CA SER A 385 -18.21 8.06 9.37
C SER A 385 -18.28 8.09 7.84
N THR A 386 -18.36 6.93 7.20
CA THR A 386 -18.37 6.85 5.74
C THR A 386 -19.77 6.68 5.20
N LEU A 387 -20.16 7.55 4.28
CA LEU A 387 -21.31 7.34 3.40
C LEU A 387 -20.87 6.63 2.13
N CYS A 388 -21.62 5.58 1.75
CA CYS A 388 -21.46 4.85 0.50
C CYS A 388 -22.59 5.25 -0.45
N ILE A 389 -22.24 5.74 -1.61
CA ILE A 389 -23.14 6.17 -2.68
C ILE A 389 -23.12 5.11 -3.78
N ALA A 390 -24.27 4.61 -4.21
CA ALA A 390 -24.41 3.64 -5.31
C ALA A 390 -24.31 4.33 -6.69
N GLY A 391 -23.21 5.06 -6.90
CA GLY A 391 -22.87 5.76 -8.12
C GLY A 391 -21.39 6.09 -8.15
N GLY A 392 -20.75 5.92 -9.30
CA GLY A 392 -19.31 6.04 -9.44
C GLY A 392 -18.86 6.68 -10.75
N ARG A 393 -17.65 6.35 -11.18
CA ARG A 393 -17.06 6.86 -12.45
C ARG A 393 -17.92 6.55 -13.67
N LYS A 394 -18.56 5.37 -13.71
CA LYS A 394 -19.45 4.96 -14.79
C LYS A 394 -20.72 5.81 -14.84
N ASP A 395 -21.14 6.35 -13.71
CA ASP A 395 -22.24 7.31 -13.60
C ASP A 395 -21.77 8.76 -13.77
N LYS A 396 -20.50 8.97 -14.10
CA LYS A 396 -19.86 10.28 -14.25
C LYS A 396 -19.85 11.11 -12.95
N VAL A 397 -19.90 10.45 -11.79
CA VAL A 397 -19.75 11.09 -10.47
C VAL A 397 -18.29 11.47 -10.26
N ARG A 398 -18.04 12.70 -9.84
CA ARG A 398 -16.73 13.25 -9.51
C ARG A 398 -16.67 13.70 -8.06
N PRO A 399 -15.47 13.82 -7.44
CA PRO A 399 -15.35 14.30 -6.06
C PRO A 399 -16.02 15.66 -5.83
N GLY A 400 -15.88 16.59 -6.77
CA GLY A 400 -16.49 17.91 -6.71
C GLY A 400 -18.03 17.89 -6.71
N ASP A 401 -18.65 16.93 -7.41
CA ASP A 401 -20.10 16.77 -7.44
C ASP A 401 -20.64 16.35 -6.06
N LEU A 402 -19.90 15.45 -5.37
CA LEU A 402 -20.23 15.03 -4.00
C LEU A 402 -19.98 16.13 -2.98
N LEU A 403 -18.86 16.83 -3.10
CA LEU A 403 -18.55 17.96 -2.22
C LEU A 403 -19.60 19.05 -2.37
N GLY A 404 -19.98 19.45 -3.60
CA GLY A 404 -21.01 20.45 -3.87
C GLY A 404 -22.37 20.06 -3.31
N ALA A 405 -22.80 18.80 -3.49
CA ALA A 405 -24.07 18.32 -2.93
C ALA A 405 -24.07 18.34 -1.40
N LEU A 406 -22.94 18.07 -0.75
CA LEU A 406 -22.81 18.08 0.71
C LEU A 406 -22.72 19.50 1.29
N THR A 407 -21.96 20.40 0.67
CA THR A 407 -21.70 21.74 1.20
C THR A 407 -22.68 22.78 0.71
N GLY A 408 -23.14 22.70 -0.55
CA GLY A 408 -24.14 23.58 -1.13
C GLY A 408 -25.56 23.20 -0.68
N ASP A 409 -26.06 22.10 -1.20
CA ASP A 409 -27.47 21.69 -0.98
C ASP A 409 -27.69 21.07 0.42
N ALA A 410 -26.69 20.36 0.96
CA ALA A 410 -26.74 19.76 2.29
C ALA A 410 -26.41 20.76 3.41
N GLY A 411 -25.78 21.88 3.11
CA GLY A 411 -25.46 22.93 4.09
C GLY A 411 -24.44 22.51 5.15
N LEU A 412 -23.59 21.49 4.86
CA LEU A 412 -22.53 21.09 5.77
C LEU A 412 -21.30 21.99 5.59
N PRO A 413 -20.56 22.29 6.66
CA PRO A 413 -19.29 22.97 6.53
C PRO A 413 -18.30 22.10 5.74
N GLY A 414 -17.54 22.69 4.82
CA GLY A 414 -16.57 21.97 4.00
C GLY A 414 -15.51 21.22 4.83
N SER A 415 -15.17 21.73 6.02
CA SER A 415 -14.27 21.09 6.98
C SER A 415 -14.78 19.75 7.54
N ALA A 416 -16.10 19.54 7.55
CA ALA A 416 -16.72 18.30 7.99
C ALA A 416 -16.70 17.20 6.93
N VAL A 417 -16.33 17.53 5.68
CA VAL A 417 -16.21 16.58 4.58
C VAL A 417 -14.73 16.16 4.46
N GLY A 418 -14.46 14.91 4.77
CA GLY A 418 -13.14 14.34 4.67
C GLY A 418 -12.84 13.74 3.28
N LYS A 419 -12.08 12.66 3.26
CA LYS A 419 -11.61 12.03 2.02
C LYS A 419 -12.77 11.47 1.19
N ILE A 420 -12.77 11.78 -0.11
CA ILE A 420 -13.69 11.24 -1.10
C ILE A 420 -12.95 10.24 -1.99
N ALA A 421 -13.51 9.03 -2.14
CA ALA A 421 -12.99 7.99 -3.02
C ALA A 421 -14.05 7.58 -4.03
N ILE A 422 -13.71 7.60 -5.32
CA ILE A 422 -14.63 7.25 -6.42
C ILE A 422 -14.13 5.96 -7.08
N PHE A 423 -14.99 4.93 -7.06
CA PHE A 423 -14.82 3.68 -7.80
C PHE A 423 -15.71 3.66 -9.04
N ASP A 424 -15.70 2.59 -9.79
CA ASP A 424 -16.46 2.51 -11.05
C ASP A 424 -17.97 2.64 -10.84
N PHE A 425 -18.52 1.95 -9.83
CA PHE A 425 -19.96 1.86 -9.57
C PHE A 425 -20.37 2.38 -8.19
N GLN A 426 -19.46 2.86 -7.40
CA GLN A 426 -19.74 3.40 -6.08
C GLN A 426 -18.75 4.49 -5.69
N ALA A 427 -19.17 5.35 -4.78
CA ALA A 427 -18.32 6.37 -4.19
C ALA A 427 -18.45 6.32 -2.67
N PHE A 428 -17.37 6.70 -1.99
CA PHE A 428 -17.30 6.80 -0.54
C PHE A 428 -16.91 8.22 -0.15
N VAL A 429 -17.58 8.76 0.85
CA VAL A 429 -17.21 10.06 1.41
C VAL A 429 -17.19 9.96 2.93
N ALA A 430 -16.09 10.41 3.53
CA ALA A 430 -15.98 10.52 4.97
C ALA A 430 -16.65 11.82 5.44
N ILE A 431 -17.46 11.74 6.46
CA ILE A 431 -18.14 12.86 7.09
C ILE A 431 -17.79 12.85 8.57
N GLU A 432 -17.57 14.01 9.16
CA GLU A 432 -17.45 14.15 10.61
C GLU A 432 -18.60 13.41 11.32
N ARG A 433 -18.25 12.56 12.28
CA ARG A 433 -19.18 11.58 12.88
C ARG A 433 -20.48 12.22 13.36
N GLY A 434 -20.40 13.39 14.00
CA GLY A 434 -21.56 14.11 14.52
C GLY A 434 -22.55 14.58 13.44
N LEU A 435 -22.09 14.74 12.21
CA LEU A 435 -22.88 15.23 11.07
C LEU A 435 -23.28 14.13 10.07
N ALA A 436 -22.87 12.89 10.29
CA ALA A 436 -23.06 11.80 9.33
C ALA A 436 -24.54 11.49 9.03
N HIS A 437 -25.42 11.51 10.04
CA HIS A 437 -26.85 11.29 9.85
C HIS A 437 -27.53 12.43 9.10
N GLN A 438 -27.13 13.69 9.35
CA GLN A 438 -27.60 14.84 8.60
C GLN A 438 -27.21 14.75 7.13
N ALA A 439 -25.95 14.40 6.86
CA ALA A 439 -25.43 14.18 5.51
C ALA A 439 -26.17 13.05 4.79
N LEU A 440 -26.40 11.92 5.48
CA LEU A 440 -27.14 10.78 4.95
C LEU A 440 -28.54 11.18 4.50
N LYS A 441 -29.29 11.86 5.39
CA LYS A 441 -30.66 12.31 5.09
C LYS A 441 -30.67 13.20 3.86
N ARG A 442 -29.81 14.21 3.83
CA ARG A 442 -29.73 15.20 2.73
C ARG A 442 -29.36 14.58 1.40
N LEU A 443 -28.36 13.69 1.35
CA LEU A 443 -27.98 13.01 0.10
C LEU A 443 -29.03 12.00 -0.36
N SER A 444 -29.80 11.40 0.57
CA SER A 444 -30.88 10.46 0.23
C SER A 444 -32.08 11.16 -0.36
N GLU A 445 -32.40 12.37 0.09
CA GLU A 445 -33.49 13.19 -0.38
C GLU A 445 -33.09 14.11 -1.54
N GLY A 446 -31.80 14.41 -1.68
CA GLY A 446 -31.24 15.34 -2.65
C GLY A 446 -30.82 14.70 -3.97
N LYS A 447 -30.13 15.49 -4.77
CA LYS A 447 -29.56 15.07 -6.05
C LYS A 447 -28.07 15.33 -6.10
N ILE A 448 -27.31 14.39 -6.64
CA ILE A 448 -25.89 14.55 -6.98
C ILE A 448 -25.82 14.73 -8.49
N LYS A 449 -25.40 15.89 -8.97
CA LYS A 449 -25.37 16.23 -10.41
C LYS A 449 -26.70 15.97 -11.14
N GLY A 450 -27.81 16.35 -10.49
CA GLY A 450 -29.16 16.20 -11.06
C GLY A 450 -29.75 14.79 -10.99
N ARG A 451 -29.04 13.81 -10.41
CA ARG A 451 -29.49 12.41 -10.26
C ARG A 451 -29.61 12.02 -8.79
N SER A 452 -30.59 11.17 -8.49
CA SER A 452 -30.72 10.55 -7.16
C SER A 452 -29.94 9.23 -7.14
N PHE A 453 -29.25 8.97 -6.05
CA PHE A 453 -28.49 7.75 -5.80
C PHE A 453 -28.90 7.14 -4.46
N LYS A 454 -28.87 5.82 -4.37
CA LYS A 454 -29.02 5.16 -3.08
C LYS A 454 -27.77 5.45 -2.23
N VAL A 455 -27.97 5.98 -1.03
CA VAL A 455 -26.92 6.31 -0.07
C VAL A 455 -27.13 5.49 1.20
N ARG A 456 -26.05 5.01 1.79
CA ARG A 456 -26.07 4.31 3.07
C ARG A 456 -24.88 4.72 3.94
N LEU A 457 -25.07 4.71 5.23
CA LEU A 457 -24.01 4.82 6.23
C LEU A 457 -23.38 3.45 6.42
N LEU A 458 -22.02 3.39 6.50
CA LEU A 458 -21.24 2.17 6.72
C LEU A 458 -20.90 2.00 8.19
#